data_36492b0123b53f23e626b608f1808c31
#
_entry.id   36492b0123b53f23e626b608f1808c31
#
_cell.length_a   1.000
_cell.length_b   1.000
_cell.length_c   1.000
_cell.angle_alpha   90.00
_cell.angle_beta   90.00
_cell.angle_gamma   90.00
#
_symmetry.space_group_name_H-M   'P 1'
#
loop_
_entity.id
_entity.type
_entity.pdbx_description
1 polymer ?
#
loop_
_entity_poly.entity_id
_entity_poly.type
_entity_poly.pdbx_seq_one_letter_code
_entity_poly.pdbx_strand_id
1 'polypeptide(L)' 'MSQQVHLKLYDSERAVLRGACEIYAGYVTAGMVQPGEESEREMMERAIQTAISMARRVDKLIQSDAEMPGFLQS' A
#
# COMPACT_ATOMS: atom_id res chain seq x y z
N MET A 1 -20.80 19.71 -7.55
CA MET A 1 -20.21 19.51 -7.61
C MET A 1 -19.42 19.12 -7.97
N SER A 2 -19.18 18.96 -8.28
CA SER A 2 -18.56 18.34 -8.66
C SER A 2 -17.25 18.59 -8.76
N GLN A 3 -16.57 18.48 -8.08
CA GLN A 3 -15.38 18.55 -8.13
C GLN A 3 -14.83 17.36 -8.51
N GLN A 4 -14.26 17.16 -9.58
CA GLN A 4 -13.63 16.00 -9.96
C GLN A 4 -12.23 16.14 -9.61
N VAL A 5 -11.67 15.32 -8.80
CA VAL A 5 -10.27 15.31 -8.45
C VAL A 5 -9.59 14.32 -9.37
N HIS A 6 -8.72 14.84 -10.20
CA HIS A 6 -7.98 13.97 -11.09
C HIS A 6 -6.66 13.63 -10.47
N LEU A 7 -6.52 12.42 -9.99
CA LEU A 7 -5.26 11.97 -9.44
C LEU A 7 -4.49 11.22 -10.50
N LYS A 8 -3.30 11.72 -10.78
CA LYS A 8 -2.46 11.05 -11.72
C LYS A 8 -1.51 10.18 -10.96
N LEU A 9 -1.81 8.93 -10.85
CA LEU A 9 -0.96 8.00 -10.13
C LEU A 9 -0.22 7.11 -11.10
N TYR A 10 1.05 6.90 -10.83
CA TYR A 10 1.81 5.93 -11.60
C TYR A 10 1.36 4.53 -11.18
N ASP A 11 1.69 3.55 -12.01
CA ASP A 11 1.27 2.18 -11.73
C ASP A 11 1.74 1.70 -10.38
N SER A 12 2.97 2.04 -10.00
CA SER A 12 3.48 1.64 -8.71
C SER A 12 2.69 2.28 -7.57
N GLU A 13 2.27 3.53 -7.78
CA GLU A 13 1.50 4.21 -6.76
C GLU A 13 0.11 3.61 -6.62
N ARG A 14 -0.45 3.16 -7.73
CA ARG A 14 -1.75 2.50 -7.68
C ARG A 14 -1.66 1.19 -6.94
N ALA A 15 -0.57 0.45 -7.15
CA ALA A 15 -0.38 -0.81 -6.45
C ALA A 15 -0.26 -0.57 -4.95
N VAL A 16 0.48 0.47 -4.56
CA VAL A 16 0.62 0.81 -3.16
C VAL A 16 -0.74 1.21 -2.58
N LEU A 17 -1.49 2.00 -3.32
CA LEU A 17 -2.80 2.43 -2.84
C LEU A 17 -3.72 1.23 -2.63
N ARG A 18 -3.71 0.29 -3.57
CA ARG A 18 -4.55 -0.88 -3.45
C ARG A 18 -4.16 -1.69 -2.21
N GLY A 19 -2.86 -1.89 -2.01
CA GLY A 19 -2.39 -2.61 -0.83
C GLY A 19 -2.77 -1.90 0.44
N ALA A 20 -2.62 -0.58 0.45
CA ALA A 20 -2.97 0.20 1.63
C ALA A 20 -4.46 0.08 1.94
N CYS A 21 -5.29 0.06 0.90
CA CYS A 21 -6.73 -0.08 1.12
C CYS A 21 -7.05 -1.42 1.75
N GLU A 22 -6.38 -2.47 1.34
CA GLU A 22 -6.63 -3.78 1.92
C GLU A 22 -6.17 -3.83 3.37
N ILE A 23 -5.03 -3.21 3.66
CA ILE A 23 -4.55 -3.15 5.03
C ILE A 23 -5.51 -2.35 5.89
N TYR A 24 -5.99 -1.24 5.38
CA TYR A 24 -6.90 -0.40 6.12
C TYR A 24 -8.21 -1.15 6.39
N ALA A 25 -8.69 -1.88 5.40
CA ALA A 25 -9.89 -2.69 5.59
C ALA A 25 -9.69 -3.71 6.71
N GLY A 26 -8.49 -4.27 6.79
CA GLY A 26 -8.17 -5.18 7.88
C GLY A 26 -8.20 -4.50 9.23
N TYR A 27 -7.70 -3.26 9.29
CA TYR A 27 -7.77 -2.51 10.54
C TYR A 27 -9.22 -2.26 10.96
N VAL A 28 -10.07 -1.94 9.99
CA VAL A 28 -11.48 -1.72 10.28
C VAL A 28 -12.11 -2.99 10.82
N THR A 29 -11.85 -4.09 10.17
CA THR A 29 -12.39 -5.38 10.59
C THR A 29 -11.92 -5.75 11.98
N ALA A 30 -10.68 -5.40 12.30
CA ALA A 30 -10.12 -5.72 13.62
C ALA A 30 -10.55 -4.73 14.69
N GLY A 31 -11.35 -3.73 14.34
CA GLY A 31 -11.81 -2.76 15.32
C GLY A 31 -10.77 -1.74 15.72
N MET A 32 -9.74 -1.58 14.89
CA MET A 32 -8.68 -0.65 15.22
C MET A 32 -8.97 0.78 14.79
N VAL A 33 -9.99 0.98 13.96
CA VAL A 33 -10.34 2.31 13.51
C VAL A 33 -11.52 2.78 14.33
N GLN A 34 -11.28 3.79 15.13
CA GLN A 34 -12.32 4.37 15.96
C GLN A 34 -13.06 5.46 15.19
N PRO A 35 -14.31 5.73 15.56
CA PRO A 35 -15.01 6.83 14.91
C PRO A 35 -14.24 8.13 15.18
N GLY A 36 -14.05 8.91 14.14
CA GLY A 36 -13.35 10.17 14.32
C GLY A 36 -12.32 10.34 13.26
N GLU A 37 -12.22 11.58 12.81
CA GLU A 37 -11.35 11.92 11.71
C GLU A 37 -9.90 11.63 12.02
N GLU A 38 -9.51 11.86 13.25
CA GLU A 38 -8.13 11.70 13.62
C GLU A 38 -7.70 10.24 13.62
N SER A 39 -8.55 9.38 14.14
CA SER A 39 -8.23 7.96 14.18
C SER A 39 -8.19 7.39 12.77
N GLU A 40 -9.12 7.82 11.94
CA GLU A 40 -9.16 7.35 10.56
C GLU A 40 -7.91 7.75 9.81
N ARG A 41 -7.49 8.99 10.01
CA ARG A 41 -6.30 9.49 9.33
C ARG A 41 -5.07 8.74 9.78
N GLU A 42 -4.96 8.49 11.06
CA GLU A 42 -3.80 7.79 11.59
C GLU A 42 -3.71 6.38 11.02
N MET A 43 -4.83 5.69 10.94
CA MET A 43 -4.81 4.33 10.42
C MET A 43 -4.56 4.33 8.92
N MET A 44 -5.04 5.32 8.21
CA MET A 44 -4.74 5.45 6.79
C MET A 44 -3.25 5.65 6.58
N GLU A 45 -2.64 6.51 7.39
CA GLU A 45 -1.21 6.73 7.29
C GLU A 45 -0.43 5.46 7.54
N ARG A 46 -0.82 4.71 8.55
CA ARG A 46 -0.16 3.46 8.86
C ARG A 46 -0.29 2.47 7.72
N ALA A 47 -1.47 2.40 7.14
CA ALA A 47 -1.71 1.48 6.04
C ALA A 47 -0.83 1.84 4.85
N ILE A 48 -0.74 3.12 4.54
CA ILE A 48 0.07 3.59 3.42
C ILE A 48 1.55 3.31 3.68
N GLN A 49 2.03 3.63 4.88
CA GLN A 49 3.42 3.40 5.19
C GLN A 49 3.78 1.92 5.15
N THR A 50 2.87 1.09 5.63
CA THR A 50 3.09 -0.35 5.59
C THR A 50 3.13 -0.85 4.14
N ALA A 51 2.23 -0.36 3.31
CA ALA A 51 2.19 -0.77 1.91
C ALA A 51 3.47 -0.34 1.20
N ILE A 52 3.96 0.87 1.50
CA ILE A 52 5.20 1.35 0.90
C ILE A 52 6.36 0.46 1.33
N SER A 53 6.40 0.12 2.60
CA SER A 53 7.47 -0.74 3.12
C SER A 53 7.45 -2.09 2.44
N MET A 54 6.26 -2.63 2.25
CA MET A 54 6.13 -3.91 1.57
C MET A 54 6.57 -3.81 0.12
N ALA A 55 6.20 -2.73 -0.54
CA ALA A 55 6.58 -2.54 -1.94
C ALA A 55 8.09 -2.45 -2.08
N ARG A 56 8.74 -1.76 -1.15
CA ARG A 56 10.19 -1.64 -1.17
C ARG A 56 10.86 -2.98 -0.96
N ARG A 57 10.29 -3.79 -0.10
CA ARG A 57 10.84 -5.11 0.13
C ARG A 57 10.71 -5.99 -1.09
N VAL A 58 9.56 -5.93 -1.73
CA VAL A 58 9.34 -6.71 -2.93
C VAL A 58 10.33 -6.27 -4.01
N ASP A 59 10.50 -4.97 -4.16
CA ASP A 59 11.42 -4.45 -5.16
C ASP A 59 12.83 -4.92 -4.89
N LYS A 60 13.22 -4.91 -3.63
CA LYS A 60 14.55 -5.34 -3.26
C LYS A 60 14.74 -6.84 -3.54
N LEU A 61 13.74 -7.63 -3.23
CA LEU A 61 13.83 -9.06 -3.46
C LEU A 61 13.90 -9.37 -4.95
N ILE A 62 13.15 -8.63 -5.74
CA ILE A 62 13.16 -8.85 -7.19
C ILE A 62 14.53 -8.49 -7.75
N GLN A 63 15.12 -7.41 -7.28
CA GLN A 63 16.43 -7.01 -7.75
C GLN A 63 17.47 -8.06 -7.38
N SER A 64 17.39 -8.58 -6.17
CA SER A 64 18.32 -9.62 -5.75
C SER A 64 18.16 -10.86 -6.62
N ASP A 65 16.92 -11.21 -6.92
CA ASP A 65 16.67 -12.37 -7.74
C ASP A 65 17.16 -12.17 -9.16
N ALA A 66 17.11 -10.96 -9.64
CA ALA A 66 17.60 -10.66 -10.96
C ALA A 66 19.11 -10.90 -11.06
N GLU A 67 19.80 -10.78 -9.94
CA GLU A 67 21.22 -11.07 -9.91
C GLU A 67 21.50 -12.55 -9.70
N MET A 68 20.47 -13.32 -9.47
CA MET A 68 20.58 -14.76 -9.29
C MET A 68 19.66 -15.43 -10.26
N PRO A 69 20.05 -15.48 -11.51
CA PRO A 69 19.19 -16.01 -12.55
C PRO A 69 18.79 -17.45 -12.26
N GLY A 70 17.55 -17.76 -12.57
CA GLY A 70 17.07 -19.08 -12.33
C GLY A 70 16.18 -19.19 -11.12
N PHE A 71 16.29 -18.25 -10.22
CA PHE A 71 15.47 -18.30 -9.02
C PHE A 71 14.03 -17.97 -9.32
N LEU A 72 13.79 -16.87 -9.97
CA LEU A 72 12.46 -16.46 -10.31
C LEU A 72 12.04 -16.90 -11.70
N GLN A 73 12.94 -17.48 -12.41
CA GLN A 73 12.62 -17.87 -13.74
C GLN A 73 12.27 -19.30 -13.86
N SER A 74 11.91 -19.91 -12.84
CA SER A 74 11.51 -21.30 -12.88
C SER A 74 10.11 -21.46 -13.45
#